data_3c4747d8ee7bd7552cf6c11cc40cf489
#
_entry.id   3c4747d8ee7bd7552cf6c11cc40cf489
#
_cell.length_a   1.000
_cell.length_b   1.000
_cell.length_c   1.000
_cell.angle_alpha   90.00
_cell.angle_beta   90.00
_cell.angle_gamma   90.00
#
_symmetry.space_group_name_H-M   'P 1'
#
loop_
_entity.id
_entity.type
_entity.pdbx_description
1 polymer ?
#
loop_
_entity_poly.entity_id
_entity_poly.type
_entity_poly.pdbx_seq_one_letter_code
_entity_poly.pdbx_strand_id
1 'polypeptide(L)'
;MRMRFIINAALIGAVSAVVLTGCNAAANKNYKNGMECFNEADYDKAAGYFKQAVEADSNNTAYLVSLGMTQLELLKYDEAQASFDSAIELDQDCADAYRGKGVVYYRNGEYTDAMEAFDKAVSLSDKSGQVRTDSLKYYASCQYIQGDYQGAVDTYDKIIESASKSDKAELYFLRGCAYIKLQDENDAVLDYEKSLDYESDNYETYCNMYTNLKDGGYTERAESYLRRLLDKDKKDNLLFGKTYYNLGDYDKAVEYLESEYKDGNNEAAYYLAMTYEAMENYADADKLYQEYLGKHPNDAFIYNQYGAYLINRGKYANALVYIETGIELGDSDAMQGLMYNQAVCYEYKHDYDKARDAFEEYLKSYPNDRAARKEYD
;
A
#
# COMPACT_ATOMS: atom_id res chain seq x y z
N MET A 1 7.07 12.29 3.64
CA MET A 1 6.70 10.87 3.52
C MET A 1 5.19 10.78 3.46
N ARG A 2 4.59 10.55 2.29
CA ARG A 2 3.12 10.40 2.18
C ARG A 2 2.76 9.07 2.82
N MET A 3 1.95 9.12 3.88
CA MET A 3 1.33 7.94 4.44
C MET A 3 0.57 7.22 3.32
N ARG A 4 1.17 6.17 2.74
CA ARG A 4 0.41 5.20 1.97
C ARG A 4 -0.50 4.53 2.99
N PHE A 5 -1.79 4.91 3.00
CA PHE A 5 -2.81 4.05 3.57
C PHE A 5 -2.76 2.77 2.73
N ILE A 6 -1.92 1.83 3.15
CA ILE A 6 -2.01 0.46 2.71
C ILE A 6 -3.26 -0.07 3.42
N ILE A 7 -4.41 0.31 2.88
CA ILE A 7 -5.59 -0.53 3.06
C ILE A 7 -5.18 -1.78 2.27
N ASN A 8 -4.55 -2.72 2.98
CA ASN A 8 -4.39 -4.06 2.46
C ASN A 8 -5.81 -4.54 2.17
N ALA A 9 -6.19 -4.37 0.93
CA ALA A 9 -7.44 -4.87 0.44
C ALA A 9 -7.35 -6.39 0.39
N ALA A 10 -7.60 -7.02 1.52
CA ALA A 10 -8.35 -8.26 1.45
C ALA A 10 -9.75 -7.86 0.92
N LEU A 11 -9.81 -7.43 -0.35
CA LEU A 11 -11.05 -7.23 -1.13
C LEU A 11 -11.80 -8.56 -1.33
N ILE A 12 -11.36 -9.61 -0.66
CA ILE A 12 -11.99 -10.91 -0.54
C ILE A 12 -13.02 -10.85 0.61
N GLY A 13 -13.90 -9.87 0.55
CA GLY A 13 -15.20 -10.04 1.15
C GLY A 13 -15.92 -11.10 0.32
N ALA A 14 -16.41 -12.15 0.94
CA ALA A 14 -17.19 -13.17 0.29
C ALA A 14 -18.13 -12.54 -0.75
N VAL A 15 -17.83 -12.74 -2.04
CA VAL A 15 -18.88 -12.61 -3.06
C VAL A 15 -19.99 -13.52 -2.54
N SER A 16 -21.12 -12.93 -2.20
CA SER A 16 -22.27 -13.62 -1.59
C SER A 16 -22.43 -14.94 -2.29
N ALA A 17 -22.48 -16.05 -1.56
CA ALA A 17 -22.54 -17.38 -2.13
C ALA A 17 -23.68 -17.41 -3.14
N VAL A 18 -23.37 -17.21 -4.42
CA VAL A 18 -24.32 -17.25 -5.50
C VAL A 18 -24.85 -18.67 -5.48
N VAL A 19 -26.14 -18.81 -5.17
CA VAL A 19 -26.85 -20.08 -5.36
C VAL A 19 -26.82 -20.30 -6.85
N LEU A 20 -25.87 -21.11 -7.31
CA LEU A 20 -25.66 -21.51 -8.69
C LEU A 20 -26.83 -22.41 -9.11
N THR A 21 -28.01 -21.83 -9.36
CA THR A 21 -29.17 -22.50 -9.85
C THR A 21 -29.12 -22.55 -11.37
N GLY A 22 -28.61 -23.65 -11.86
CA GLY A 22 -28.99 -24.25 -13.15
C GLY A 22 -28.42 -23.59 -14.41
N CYS A 23 -28.03 -24.43 -15.32
CA CYS A 23 -27.92 -24.32 -16.76
C CYS A 23 -26.58 -23.94 -17.39
N ASN A 24 -25.56 -23.41 -16.69
CA ASN A 24 -24.29 -23.18 -17.35
C ASN A 24 -23.09 -23.80 -16.59
N ALA A 25 -22.95 -25.12 -16.69
CA ALA A 25 -21.87 -25.86 -16.02
C ALA A 25 -20.48 -25.36 -16.42
N ALA A 26 -20.35 -24.82 -17.63
CA ALA A 26 -19.09 -24.26 -18.11
C ALA A 26 -18.76 -22.91 -17.43
N ALA A 27 -19.75 -22.00 -17.33
CA ALA A 27 -19.60 -20.72 -16.65
C ALA A 27 -19.22 -20.93 -15.17
N ASN A 28 -19.96 -21.81 -14.49
CA ASN A 28 -19.70 -22.14 -13.08
C ASN A 28 -18.32 -22.75 -12.86
N LYS A 29 -17.85 -23.61 -13.77
CA LYS A 29 -16.51 -24.19 -13.72
C LYS A 29 -15.44 -23.11 -13.87
N ASN A 30 -15.60 -22.23 -14.87
CA ASN A 30 -14.65 -21.13 -15.10
C ASN A 30 -14.64 -20.16 -13.91
N TYR A 31 -15.80 -19.82 -13.37
CA TYR A 31 -15.89 -18.98 -12.17
C TYR A 31 -15.14 -19.60 -10.98
N LYS A 32 -15.33 -20.89 -10.73
CA LYS A 32 -14.62 -21.58 -9.65
C LYS A 32 -13.11 -21.58 -9.87
N ASN A 33 -12.64 -21.89 -11.08
CA ASN A 33 -11.21 -21.85 -11.42
C ASN A 33 -10.66 -20.41 -11.26
N GLY A 34 -11.43 -19.40 -11.66
CA GLY A 34 -11.06 -17.99 -11.48
C GLY A 34 -10.89 -17.61 -10.01
N MET A 35 -11.82 -18.07 -9.14
CA MET A 35 -11.71 -17.86 -7.69
C MET A 35 -10.51 -18.57 -7.07
N GLU A 36 -10.16 -19.77 -7.53
CA GLU A 36 -8.97 -20.49 -7.09
C GLU A 36 -7.69 -19.68 -7.45
N CYS A 37 -7.56 -19.26 -8.72
CA CYS A 37 -6.43 -18.44 -9.16
C CYS A 37 -6.37 -17.08 -8.43
N PHE A 38 -7.53 -16.45 -8.19
CA PHE A 38 -7.60 -15.19 -7.45
C PHE A 38 -7.06 -15.35 -6.02
N ASN A 39 -7.45 -16.43 -5.33
CA ASN A 39 -6.98 -16.73 -3.98
C ASN A 39 -5.47 -17.07 -3.94
N GLU A 40 -4.91 -17.55 -5.04
CA GLU A 40 -3.47 -17.80 -5.23
C GLU A 40 -2.71 -16.54 -5.70
N ALA A 41 -3.39 -15.40 -5.82
CA ALA A 41 -2.88 -14.13 -6.36
C ALA A 41 -2.39 -14.22 -7.83
N ASP A 42 -2.81 -15.26 -8.59
CA ASP A 42 -2.56 -15.37 -10.03
C ASP A 42 -3.68 -14.61 -10.79
N TYR A 43 -3.62 -13.28 -10.68
CA TYR A 43 -4.70 -12.41 -11.18
C TYR A 43 -4.85 -12.43 -12.69
N ASP A 44 -3.79 -12.65 -13.47
CA ASP A 44 -3.89 -12.77 -14.93
C ASP A 44 -4.69 -14.01 -15.34
N LYS A 45 -4.43 -15.17 -14.71
CA LYS A 45 -5.25 -16.37 -14.97
C LYS A 45 -6.66 -16.21 -14.45
N ALA A 46 -6.83 -15.61 -13.26
CA ALA A 46 -8.15 -15.34 -12.68
C ALA A 46 -9.00 -14.51 -13.64
N ALA A 47 -8.46 -13.40 -14.17
CA ALA A 47 -9.14 -12.56 -15.16
C ALA A 47 -9.54 -13.35 -16.42
N GLY A 48 -8.66 -14.21 -16.91
CA GLY A 48 -8.95 -15.09 -18.05
C GLY A 48 -10.14 -16.02 -17.80
N TYR A 49 -10.18 -16.65 -16.64
CA TYR A 49 -11.29 -17.52 -16.26
C TYR A 49 -12.59 -16.75 -15.99
N PHE A 50 -12.55 -15.61 -15.32
CA PHE A 50 -13.75 -14.79 -15.11
C PHE A 50 -14.30 -14.24 -16.43
N LYS A 51 -13.44 -13.85 -17.37
CA LYS A 51 -13.87 -13.45 -18.71
C LYS A 51 -14.61 -14.56 -19.45
N GLN A 52 -14.10 -15.79 -19.40
CA GLN A 52 -14.79 -16.96 -19.94
C GLN A 52 -16.13 -17.28 -19.23
N ALA A 53 -16.21 -17.02 -17.92
CA ALA A 53 -17.46 -17.18 -17.17
C ALA A 53 -18.51 -16.16 -17.63
N VAL A 54 -18.13 -14.87 -17.79
CA VAL A 54 -18.97 -13.79 -18.31
C VAL A 54 -19.40 -14.07 -19.76
N GLU A 55 -18.50 -14.54 -20.63
CA GLU A 55 -18.84 -14.92 -22.01
C GLU A 55 -19.86 -16.06 -22.08
N ALA A 56 -19.79 -17.02 -21.15
CA ALA A 56 -20.69 -18.13 -21.07
C ALA A 56 -22.05 -17.78 -20.45
N ASP A 57 -22.09 -16.78 -19.55
CA ASP A 57 -23.31 -16.26 -18.91
C ASP A 57 -23.13 -14.78 -18.58
N SER A 58 -23.50 -13.93 -19.52
CA SER A 58 -23.32 -12.47 -19.42
C SER A 58 -24.32 -11.79 -18.46
N ASN A 59 -25.33 -12.53 -17.96
CA ASN A 59 -26.35 -11.96 -17.06
C ASN A 59 -26.07 -12.24 -15.58
N ASN A 60 -24.87 -12.72 -15.26
CA ASN A 60 -24.49 -13.01 -13.88
C ASN A 60 -23.63 -11.89 -13.30
N THR A 61 -24.22 -11.07 -12.44
CA THR A 61 -23.54 -9.93 -11.78
C THR A 61 -22.32 -10.36 -10.99
N ALA A 62 -22.32 -11.54 -10.35
CA ALA A 62 -21.18 -12.02 -9.56
C ALA A 62 -19.93 -12.27 -10.43
N TYR A 63 -20.12 -12.73 -11.68
CA TYR A 63 -18.99 -12.92 -12.59
C TYR A 63 -18.36 -11.59 -13.02
N LEU A 64 -19.20 -10.58 -13.30
CA LEU A 64 -18.76 -9.23 -13.66
C LEU A 64 -18.06 -8.55 -12.48
N VAL A 65 -18.62 -8.66 -11.27
CA VAL A 65 -17.98 -8.13 -10.06
C VAL A 65 -16.62 -8.77 -9.83
N SER A 66 -16.52 -10.11 -9.93
CA SER A 66 -15.25 -10.82 -9.74
C SER A 66 -14.22 -10.46 -10.81
N LEU A 67 -14.66 -10.27 -12.06
CA LEU A 67 -13.79 -9.77 -13.13
C LEU A 67 -13.29 -8.36 -12.82
N GLY A 68 -14.17 -7.43 -12.44
CA GLY A 68 -13.83 -6.05 -12.08
C GLY A 68 -12.86 -6.00 -10.89
N MET A 69 -13.09 -6.81 -9.85
CA MET A 69 -12.17 -6.91 -8.71
C MET A 69 -10.77 -7.41 -9.14
N THR A 70 -10.71 -8.42 -10.01
CA THR A 70 -9.45 -8.93 -10.53
C THR A 70 -8.74 -7.89 -11.40
N GLN A 71 -9.47 -7.12 -12.18
CA GLN A 71 -8.92 -6.02 -12.97
C GLN A 71 -8.38 -4.88 -12.09
N LEU A 72 -9.00 -4.62 -10.93
CA LEU A 72 -8.44 -3.71 -9.92
C LEU A 72 -7.07 -4.17 -9.40
N GLU A 73 -6.93 -5.47 -9.10
CA GLU A 73 -5.63 -6.03 -8.66
C GLU A 73 -4.56 -5.95 -9.77
N LEU A 74 -4.98 -6.05 -11.02
CA LEU A 74 -4.12 -5.86 -12.20
C LEU A 74 -3.89 -4.38 -12.56
N LEU A 75 -4.39 -3.43 -11.76
CA LEU A 75 -4.32 -1.98 -11.98
C LEU A 75 -5.01 -1.52 -13.29
N LYS A 76 -5.91 -2.33 -13.85
CA LYS A 76 -6.67 -2.06 -15.08
C LYS A 76 -7.97 -1.30 -14.73
N TYR A 77 -7.84 -0.06 -14.30
CA TYR A 77 -8.95 0.70 -13.70
C TYR A 77 -10.11 0.95 -14.66
N ASP A 78 -9.85 1.28 -15.92
CA ASP A 78 -10.90 1.52 -16.93
C ASP A 78 -11.70 0.22 -17.23
N GLU A 79 -11.00 -0.90 -17.34
CA GLU A 79 -11.65 -2.21 -17.54
C GLU A 79 -12.47 -2.61 -16.31
N ALA A 80 -11.93 -2.38 -15.10
CA ALA A 80 -12.62 -2.64 -13.85
C ALA A 80 -13.91 -1.82 -13.74
N GLN A 81 -13.84 -0.53 -14.07
CA GLN A 81 -15.01 0.34 -14.08
C GLN A 81 -16.08 -0.17 -15.05
N ALA A 82 -15.71 -0.55 -16.28
CA ALA A 82 -16.65 -1.10 -17.26
C ALA A 82 -17.31 -2.39 -16.77
N SER A 83 -16.56 -3.25 -16.08
CA SER A 83 -17.11 -4.48 -15.49
C SER A 83 -18.10 -4.20 -14.36
N PHE A 84 -17.82 -3.23 -13.47
CA PHE A 84 -18.75 -2.82 -12.43
C PHE A 84 -19.97 -2.09 -12.97
N ASP A 85 -19.82 -1.22 -13.98
CA ASP A 85 -20.94 -0.55 -14.63
C ASP A 85 -21.88 -1.58 -15.29
N SER A 86 -21.33 -2.59 -15.97
CA SER A 86 -22.13 -3.70 -16.53
C SER A 86 -22.87 -4.50 -15.44
N ALA A 87 -22.24 -4.72 -14.28
CA ALA A 87 -22.90 -5.38 -13.16
C ALA A 87 -24.06 -4.55 -12.59
N ILE A 88 -23.89 -3.22 -12.50
CA ILE A 88 -24.93 -2.29 -12.04
C ILE A 88 -26.07 -2.18 -13.05
N GLU A 89 -25.80 -2.23 -14.35
CA GLU A 89 -26.84 -2.27 -15.39
C GLU A 89 -27.74 -3.51 -15.27
N LEU A 90 -27.16 -4.66 -14.89
CA LEU A 90 -27.90 -5.89 -14.67
C LEU A 90 -28.66 -5.90 -13.34
N ASP A 91 -28.06 -5.35 -12.30
CA ASP A 91 -28.64 -5.29 -10.95
C ASP A 91 -28.27 -3.96 -10.29
N GLN A 92 -29.23 -3.04 -10.28
CA GLN A 92 -29.07 -1.70 -9.68
C GLN A 92 -28.91 -1.72 -8.15
N ASP A 93 -29.17 -2.86 -7.51
CA ASP A 93 -29.04 -3.06 -6.08
C ASP A 93 -27.76 -3.86 -5.70
N CYS A 94 -26.87 -4.09 -6.66
CA CYS A 94 -25.59 -4.79 -6.45
C CYS A 94 -24.61 -3.94 -5.64
N ALA A 95 -24.64 -4.07 -4.30
CA ALA A 95 -23.76 -3.32 -3.38
C ALA A 95 -22.26 -3.54 -3.66
N ASP A 96 -21.86 -4.77 -4.02
CA ASP A 96 -20.47 -5.12 -4.35
C ASP A 96 -19.96 -4.38 -5.58
N ALA A 97 -20.80 -4.17 -6.59
CA ALA A 97 -20.43 -3.42 -7.80
C ALA A 97 -20.24 -1.93 -7.50
N TYR A 98 -21.10 -1.31 -6.68
CA TYR A 98 -20.90 0.07 -6.22
C TYR A 98 -19.66 0.21 -5.35
N ARG A 99 -19.37 -0.74 -4.46
CA ARG A 99 -18.13 -0.76 -3.69
C ARG A 99 -16.91 -0.81 -4.62
N GLY A 100 -16.92 -1.73 -5.61
CA GLY A 100 -15.85 -1.85 -6.59
C GLY A 100 -15.64 -0.56 -7.39
N LYS A 101 -16.71 0.05 -7.87
CA LYS A 101 -16.68 1.35 -8.56
C LYS A 101 -16.12 2.46 -7.66
N GLY A 102 -16.52 2.51 -6.39
CA GLY A 102 -15.96 3.43 -5.40
C GLY A 102 -14.44 3.25 -5.24
N VAL A 103 -13.95 2.00 -5.23
CA VAL A 103 -12.50 1.73 -5.17
C VAL A 103 -11.79 2.21 -6.43
N VAL A 104 -12.37 2.06 -7.63
CA VAL A 104 -11.80 2.63 -8.87
C VAL A 104 -11.65 4.14 -8.74
N TYR A 105 -12.70 4.87 -8.37
CA TYR A 105 -12.64 6.31 -8.16
C TYR A 105 -11.62 6.72 -7.10
N TYR A 106 -11.55 5.98 -5.98
CA TYR A 106 -10.57 6.21 -4.92
C TYR A 106 -9.14 6.08 -5.45
N ARG A 107 -8.85 5.04 -6.23
CA ARG A 107 -7.53 4.81 -6.86
C ARG A 107 -7.19 5.90 -7.88
N ASN A 108 -8.17 6.40 -8.60
CA ASN A 108 -8.03 7.53 -9.53
C ASN A 108 -7.91 8.89 -8.80
N GLY A 109 -8.13 8.94 -7.47
CA GLY A 109 -8.12 10.17 -6.70
C GLY A 109 -9.37 11.03 -6.86
N GLU A 110 -10.43 10.47 -7.40
CA GLU A 110 -11.75 11.08 -7.60
C GLU A 110 -12.59 10.87 -6.32
N TYR A 111 -12.13 11.48 -5.21
CA TYR A 111 -12.63 11.15 -3.87
C TYR A 111 -14.10 11.50 -3.67
N THR A 112 -14.63 12.50 -4.34
CA THR A 112 -16.05 12.87 -4.27
C THR A 112 -16.92 11.77 -4.90
N ASP A 113 -16.57 11.33 -6.10
CA ASP A 113 -17.30 10.27 -6.82
C ASP A 113 -17.15 8.92 -6.08
N ALA A 114 -15.96 8.69 -5.49
CA ALA A 114 -15.73 7.53 -4.62
C ALA A 114 -16.70 7.52 -3.42
N MET A 115 -16.85 8.64 -2.73
CA MET A 115 -17.76 8.78 -1.59
C MET A 115 -19.21 8.53 -1.98
N GLU A 116 -19.68 9.05 -3.14
CA GLU A 116 -21.03 8.78 -3.64
C GLU A 116 -21.25 7.29 -3.91
N ALA A 117 -20.29 6.63 -4.56
CA ALA A 117 -20.36 5.20 -4.84
C ALA A 117 -20.35 4.36 -3.55
N PHE A 118 -19.50 4.71 -2.56
CA PHE A 118 -19.48 4.02 -1.28
C PHE A 118 -20.76 4.25 -0.45
N ASP A 119 -21.34 5.44 -0.47
CA ASP A 119 -22.63 5.71 0.20
C ASP A 119 -23.75 4.83 -0.40
N LYS A 120 -23.76 4.73 -1.73
CA LYS A 120 -24.71 3.82 -2.42
C LYS A 120 -24.49 2.36 -2.00
N ALA A 121 -23.24 1.88 -1.97
CA ALA A 121 -22.92 0.53 -1.50
C ALA A 121 -23.36 0.30 -0.04
N VAL A 122 -23.14 1.27 0.83
CA VAL A 122 -23.58 1.23 2.24
C VAL A 122 -25.10 1.16 2.35
N SER A 123 -25.83 1.94 1.54
CA SER A 123 -27.29 1.97 1.56
C SER A 123 -27.94 0.64 1.11
N LEU A 124 -27.24 -0.10 0.25
CA LEU A 124 -27.70 -1.37 -0.33
C LEU A 124 -27.23 -2.60 0.46
N SER A 125 -26.25 -2.43 1.36
CA SER A 125 -25.66 -3.55 2.09
C SER A 125 -26.33 -3.81 3.44
N ASP A 126 -26.18 -5.05 3.94
CA ASP A 126 -26.61 -5.41 5.29
C ASP A 126 -25.88 -4.60 6.36
N LYS A 127 -26.56 -4.32 7.50
CA LYS A 127 -26.06 -3.48 8.57
C LYS A 127 -24.74 -3.95 9.20
N SER A 128 -24.43 -5.23 9.15
CA SER A 128 -23.20 -5.86 9.68
C SER A 128 -22.39 -6.58 8.61
N GLY A 129 -22.69 -6.36 7.33
CA GLY A 129 -22.01 -7.00 6.21
C GLY A 129 -20.63 -6.41 5.92
N GLN A 130 -19.73 -7.24 5.38
CA GLN A 130 -18.36 -6.84 5.02
C GLN A 130 -18.34 -5.68 4.01
N VAL A 131 -19.23 -5.73 2.99
CA VAL A 131 -19.38 -4.67 1.98
C VAL A 131 -19.60 -3.31 2.62
N ARG A 132 -20.45 -3.26 3.66
CA ARG A 132 -20.73 -2.04 4.40
C ARG A 132 -19.50 -1.54 5.15
N THR A 133 -18.82 -2.44 5.86
CA THR A 133 -17.62 -2.11 6.66
C THR A 133 -16.51 -1.58 5.76
N ASP A 134 -16.24 -2.28 4.66
CA ASP A 134 -15.21 -1.86 3.69
C ASP A 134 -15.57 -0.51 3.05
N SER A 135 -16.82 -0.35 2.62
CA SER A 135 -17.28 0.90 2.00
C SER A 135 -17.17 2.10 2.94
N LEU A 136 -17.54 1.94 4.22
CA LEU A 136 -17.40 3.00 5.22
C LEU A 136 -15.94 3.29 5.54
N LYS A 137 -15.06 2.29 5.54
CA LYS A 137 -13.62 2.46 5.75
C LYS A 137 -13.00 3.30 4.63
N TYR A 138 -13.30 3.00 3.37
CA TYR A 138 -12.87 3.82 2.24
C TYR A 138 -13.51 5.21 2.24
N TYR A 139 -14.78 5.32 2.61
CA TYR A 139 -15.47 6.60 2.74
C TYR A 139 -14.78 7.51 3.74
N ALA A 140 -14.47 7.00 4.94
CA ALA A 140 -13.72 7.75 5.96
C ALA A 140 -12.31 8.13 5.48
N SER A 141 -11.66 7.25 4.72
CA SER A 141 -10.36 7.57 4.10
C SER A 141 -10.46 8.71 3.09
N CYS A 142 -11.53 8.77 2.28
CA CYS A 142 -11.80 9.90 1.39
C CYS A 142 -11.99 11.20 2.19
N GLN A 143 -12.79 11.18 3.26
CA GLN A 143 -12.98 12.32 4.16
C GLN A 143 -11.65 12.81 4.73
N TYR A 144 -10.83 11.90 5.24
CA TYR A 144 -9.51 12.22 5.77
C TYR A 144 -8.61 12.90 4.72
N ILE A 145 -8.55 12.36 3.49
CA ILE A 145 -7.72 12.90 2.40
C ILE A 145 -8.22 14.28 1.96
N GLN A 146 -9.52 14.53 2.01
CA GLN A 146 -10.12 15.82 1.69
C GLN A 146 -10.04 16.83 2.85
N GLY A 147 -9.52 16.42 4.03
CA GLY A 147 -9.34 17.27 5.20
C GLY A 147 -10.56 17.33 6.13
N ASP A 148 -11.61 16.56 5.86
CA ASP A 148 -12.75 16.39 6.76
C ASP A 148 -12.43 15.35 7.84
N TYR A 149 -11.52 15.74 8.75
CA TYR A 149 -11.03 14.82 9.79
C TYR A 149 -12.10 14.47 10.82
N GLN A 150 -13.01 15.41 11.13
CA GLN A 150 -14.12 15.13 12.05
C GLN A 150 -15.10 14.15 11.41
N GLY A 151 -15.45 14.36 10.14
CA GLY A 151 -16.29 13.41 9.42
C GLY A 151 -15.69 12.01 9.37
N ALA A 152 -14.36 11.91 9.18
CA ALA A 152 -13.66 10.62 9.22
C ALA A 152 -13.80 9.94 10.60
N VAL A 153 -13.60 10.68 11.71
CA VAL A 153 -13.82 10.18 13.09
C VAL A 153 -15.23 9.65 13.25
N ASP A 154 -16.23 10.45 12.89
CA ASP A 154 -17.65 10.08 13.02
C ASP A 154 -18.01 8.84 12.18
N THR A 155 -17.31 8.64 11.06
CA THR A 155 -17.52 7.45 10.21
C THR A 155 -16.83 6.23 10.80
N TYR A 156 -15.61 6.35 11.33
CA TYR A 156 -14.94 5.24 12.03
C TYR A 156 -15.74 4.81 13.28
N ASP A 157 -16.35 5.73 14.02
CA ASP A 157 -17.20 5.42 15.16
C ASP A 157 -18.33 4.46 14.78
N LYS A 158 -18.99 4.70 13.64
CA LYS A 158 -20.10 3.87 13.16
C LYS A 158 -19.72 2.42 12.88
N ILE A 159 -18.46 2.16 12.51
CA ILE A 159 -18.00 0.82 12.12
C ILE A 159 -17.27 0.08 13.23
N ILE A 160 -16.58 0.77 14.14
CA ILE A 160 -15.77 0.13 15.21
C ILE A 160 -16.61 -0.78 16.10
N GLU A 161 -17.84 -0.39 16.42
CA GLU A 161 -18.72 -1.20 17.31
C GLU A 161 -19.05 -2.56 16.72
N SER A 162 -19.31 -2.61 15.40
CA SER A 162 -19.71 -3.81 14.66
C SER A 162 -18.57 -4.56 13.98
N ALA A 163 -17.37 -3.97 13.94
CA ALA A 163 -16.22 -4.52 13.28
C ALA A 163 -15.71 -5.82 13.90
N SER A 164 -15.13 -6.69 13.08
CA SER A 164 -14.45 -7.89 13.56
C SER A 164 -13.24 -7.53 14.44
N LYS A 165 -12.75 -8.50 15.20
CA LYS A 165 -11.57 -8.28 16.05
C LYS A 165 -10.34 -7.90 15.21
N SER A 166 -10.17 -8.49 14.03
CA SER A 166 -9.08 -8.21 13.12
C SER A 166 -9.14 -6.79 12.56
N ASP A 167 -10.35 -6.28 12.28
CA ASP A 167 -10.50 -4.93 11.72
C ASP A 167 -10.32 -3.82 12.75
N LYS A 168 -10.59 -4.12 14.03
CA LYS A 168 -10.56 -3.12 15.12
C LYS A 168 -9.18 -2.50 15.29
N ALA A 169 -8.11 -3.26 15.15
CA ALA A 169 -6.74 -2.72 15.25
C ALA A 169 -6.51 -1.61 14.23
N GLU A 170 -6.81 -1.87 12.97
CA GLU A 170 -6.68 -0.90 11.89
C GLU A 170 -7.61 0.30 12.07
N LEU A 171 -8.87 0.06 12.40
CA LEU A 171 -9.87 1.13 12.56
C LEU A 171 -9.52 2.11 13.70
N TYR A 172 -9.07 1.61 14.84
CA TYR A 172 -8.57 2.46 15.91
C TYR A 172 -7.33 3.24 15.48
N PHE A 173 -6.39 2.59 14.79
CA PHE A 173 -5.23 3.29 14.27
C PHE A 173 -5.62 4.42 13.31
N LEU A 174 -6.50 4.18 12.34
CA LEU A 174 -6.96 5.17 11.37
C LEU A 174 -7.72 6.33 12.04
N ARG A 175 -8.55 6.04 13.03
CA ARG A 175 -9.25 7.08 13.80
C ARG A 175 -8.27 7.91 14.63
N GLY A 176 -7.28 7.27 15.24
CA GLY A 176 -6.18 7.95 15.94
C GLY A 176 -5.40 8.90 15.02
N CYS A 177 -5.16 8.51 13.76
CA CYS A 177 -4.57 9.40 12.76
C CYS A 177 -5.44 10.65 12.48
N ALA A 178 -6.76 10.49 12.45
CA ALA A 178 -7.68 11.62 12.28
C ALA A 178 -7.66 12.55 13.51
N TYR A 179 -7.60 12.01 14.74
CA TYR A 179 -7.44 12.80 15.96
C TYR A 179 -6.12 13.60 15.96
N ILE A 180 -5.02 13.04 15.49
CA ILE A 180 -3.75 13.80 15.32
C ILE A 180 -3.95 15.01 14.43
N LYS A 181 -4.69 14.88 13.31
CA LYS A 181 -4.99 16.02 12.40
C LYS A 181 -5.90 17.07 13.06
N LEU A 182 -6.76 16.65 13.98
CA LEU A 182 -7.61 17.52 14.80
C LEU A 182 -6.85 18.14 15.97
N GLN A 183 -5.57 17.83 16.16
CA GLN A 183 -4.75 18.24 17.30
C GLN A 183 -5.26 17.70 18.66
N ASP A 184 -5.94 16.56 18.63
CA ASP A 184 -6.39 15.86 19.82
C ASP A 184 -5.45 14.68 20.13
N GLU A 185 -4.36 14.99 20.85
CA GLU A 185 -3.38 13.98 21.26
C GLU A 185 -3.98 12.92 22.19
N ASN A 186 -4.89 13.31 23.08
CA ASN A 186 -5.41 12.40 24.10
C ASN A 186 -6.25 11.28 23.47
N ASP A 187 -7.17 11.63 22.58
CA ASP A 187 -8.01 10.65 21.90
C ASP A 187 -7.21 9.84 20.87
N ALA A 188 -6.21 10.47 20.21
CA ALA A 188 -5.29 9.74 19.34
C ALA A 188 -4.52 8.65 20.09
N VAL A 189 -3.92 9.00 21.24
CA VAL A 189 -3.17 8.05 22.09
C VAL A 189 -4.09 6.94 22.61
N LEU A 190 -5.31 7.27 23.06
CA LEU A 190 -6.28 6.27 23.50
C LEU A 190 -6.60 5.26 22.39
N ASP A 191 -6.75 5.73 21.17
CA ASP A 191 -7.03 4.87 20.02
C ASP A 191 -5.81 4.04 19.61
N TYR A 192 -4.61 4.59 19.66
CA TYR A 192 -3.39 3.82 19.43
C TYR A 192 -3.19 2.71 20.46
N GLU A 193 -3.46 2.97 21.76
CA GLU A 193 -3.43 1.91 22.77
C GLU A 193 -4.46 0.82 22.49
N LYS A 194 -5.68 1.19 22.09
CA LYS A 194 -6.69 0.20 21.70
C LYS A 194 -6.28 -0.58 20.44
N SER A 195 -5.63 0.06 19.46
CA SER A 195 -5.09 -0.64 18.30
C SER A 195 -4.08 -1.70 18.72
N LEU A 196 -3.16 -1.36 19.63
CA LEU A 196 -2.15 -2.28 20.17
C LEU A 196 -2.71 -3.40 21.04
N ASP A 197 -3.87 -3.23 21.68
CA ASP A 197 -4.57 -4.31 22.38
C ASP A 197 -4.99 -5.46 21.44
N TYR A 198 -5.18 -5.16 20.16
CA TYR A 198 -5.54 -6.13 19.12
C TYR A 198 -4.34 -6.65 18.35
N GLU A 199 -3.29 -5.87 18.21
CA GLU A 199 -2.11 -6.20 17.39
C GLU A 199 -0.82 -5.62 17.98
N SER A 200 -0.40 -6.13 19.16
CA SER A 200 0.69 -5.58 19.96
C SER A 200 2.12 -5.82 19.44
N ASP A 201 2.33 -6.73 18.49
CA ASP A 201 3.66 -7.18 18.08
C ASP A 201 4.09 -6.73 16.67
N ASN A 202 3.29 -5.90 16.03
CA ASN A 202 3.58 -5.41 14.70
C ASN A 202 4.50 -4.16 14.75
N TYR A 203 5.77 -4.33 14.36
CA TYR A 203 6.75 -3.24 14.26
C TYR A 203 6.25 -2.07 13.38
N GLU A 204 5.63 -2.38 12.25
CA GLU A 204 5.14 -1.38 11.31
C GLU A 204 4.08 -0.47 11.94
N THR A 205 3.18 -1.03 12.74
CA THR A 205 2.18 -0.27 13.49
C THR A 205 2.82 0.73 14.43
N TYR A 206 3.86 0.33 15.20
CA TYR A 206 4.59 1.26 16.05
C TYR A 206 5.31 2.36 15.27
N CYS A 207 5.91 2.05 14.12
CA CYS A 207 6.55 3.03 13.26
C CYS A 207 5.54 4.02 12.65
N ASN A 208 4.36 3.52 12.27
CA ASN A 208 3.28 4.36 11.77
C ASN A 208 2.74 5.30 12.85
N MET A 209 2.54 4.82 14.07
CA MET A 209 2.15 5.65 15.23
C MET A 209 3.22 6.71 15.52
N TYR A 210 4.51 6.31 15.54
CA TYR A 210 5.62 7.23 15.71
C TYR A 210 5.60 8.34 14.66
N THR A 211 5.48 7.99 13.39
CA THR A 211 5.47 8.95 12.29
C THR A 211 4.30 9.93 12.42
N ASN A 212 3.10 9.41 12.70
CA ASN A 212 1.92 10.25 12.86
C ASN A 212 2.01 11.23 14.03
N LEU A 213 2.44 10.75 15.18
CA LEU A 213 2.61 11.59 16.38
C LEU A 213 3.70 12.64 16.13
N LYS A 214 4.81 12.27 15.50
CA LYS A 214 5.90 13.19 15.18
C LYS A 214 5.46 14.26 14.18
N ASP A 215 4.73 13.88 13.13
CA ASP A 215 4.18 14.82 12.14
C ASP A 215 3.11 15.74 12.76
N GLY A 216 2.43 15.30 13.82
CA GLY A 216 1.53 16.10 14.64
C GLY A 216 2.23 17.04 15.61
N GLY A 217 3.56 16.93 15.77
CA GLY A 217 4.36 17.75 16.70
C GLY A 217 4.58 17.09 18.08
N TYR A 218 4.09 15.87 18.32
CA TYR A 218 4.14 15.16 19.61
C TYR A 218 5.38 14.25 19.70
N THR A 219 6.58 14.82 19.52
CA THR A 219 7.85 14.07 19.39
C THR A 219 8.14 13.16 20.59
N GLU A 220 8.00 13.65 21.83
CA GLU A 220 8.28 12.85 23.02
C GLU A 220 7.35 11.64 23.12
N ARG A 221 6.07 11.85 22.80
CA ARG A 221 5.08 10.77 22.77
C ARG A 221 5.41 9.77 21.66
N ALA A 222 5.76 10.24 20.47
CA ALA A 222 6.19 9.41 19.34
C ALA A 222 7.34 8.49 19.75
N GLU A 223 8.41 9.04 20.31
CA GLU A 223 9.56 8.26 20.76
C GLU A 223 9.19 7.21 21.82
N SER A 224 8.23 7.52 22.72
CA SER A 224 7.79 6.58 23.75
C SER A 224 7.21 5.29 23.15
N TYR A 225 6.51 5.36 22.01
CA TYR A 225 6.01 4.17 21.31
C TYR A 225 7.14 3.31 20.75
N LEU A 226 8.12 3.90 20.10
CA LEU A 226 9.28 3.14 19.58
C LEU A 226 10.09 2.50 20.72
N ARG A 227 10.28 3.20 21.84
CA ARG A 227 11.03 2.66 22.99
C ARG A 227 10.39 1.40 23.57
N ARG A 228 9.06 1.24 23.48
CA ARG A 228 8.35 0.02 23.90
C ARG A 228 8.81 -1.23 23.14
N LEU A 229 9.31 -1.08 21.90
CA LEU A 229 9.88 -2.19 21.14
C LEU A 229 11.20 -2.70 21.74
N LEU A 230 11.96 -1.82 22.41
CA LEU A 230 13.22 -2.17 23.07
C LEU A 230 13.02 -2.89 24.41
N ASP A 231 11.82 -2.77 25.01
CA ASP A 231 11.49 -3.41 26.29
C ASP A 231 11.02 -4.86 26.13
N LYS A 232 10.99 -5.39 24.88
CA LYS A 232 10.56 -6.76 24.61
C LYS A 232 11.63 -7.77 25.02
N ASP A 233 11.20 -8.88 25.64
CA ASP A 233 12.08 -9.95 26.19
C ASP A 233 12.92 -10.69 25.11
N LYS A 234 12.57 -10.58 23.85
CA LYS A 234 13.32 -11.19 22.74
C LYS A 234 14.36 -10.21 22.22
N LYS A 235 15.64 -10.55 22.30
CA LYS A 235 16.70 -9.86 21.59
C LYS A 235 16.55 -10.13 20.08
N ASP A 236 15.89 -9.21 19.41
CA ASP A 236 15.79 -9.14 17.96
C ASP A 236 16.70 -7.98 17.51
N ASN A 237 17.92 -8.33 17.08
CA ASN A 237 18.91 -7.32 16.72
C ASN A 237 18.45 -6.47 15.53
N LEU A 238 17.75 -7.06 14.55
CA LEU A 238 17.18 -6.31 13.42
C LEU A 238 16.15 -5.29 13.91
N LEU A 239 15.21 -5.74 14.74
CA LEU A 239 14.19 -4.88 15.35
C LEU A 239 14.82 -3.73 16.15
N PHE A 240 15.83 -4.05 16.98
CA PHE A 240 16.50 -3.04 17.79
C PHE A 240 17.30 -2.06 16.93
N GLY A 241 18.01 -2.53 15.92
CA GLY A 241 18.75 -1.69 15.00
C GLY A 241 17.84 -0.70 14.24
N LYS A 242 16.72 -1.19 13.71
CA LYS A 242 15.68 -0.39 13.06
C LYS A 242 15.06 0.64 14.02
N THR A 243 14.82 0.22 15.25
CA THR A 243 14.24 1.10 16.29
C THR A 243 15.22 2.22 16.67
N TYR A 244 16.50 1.90 16.90
CA TYR A 244 17.50 2.91 17.20
C TYR A 244 17.77 3.85 16.03
N TYR A 245 17.72 3.37 14.79
CA TYR A 245 17.78 4.25 13.60
C TYR A 245 16.64 5.29 13.62
N ASN A 246 15.40 4.87 13.86
CA ASN A 246 14.26 5.78 13.91
C ASN A 246 14.33 6.76 15.12
N LEU A 247 14.94 6.34 16.22
CA LEU A 247 15.18 7.20 17.39
C LEU A 247 16.36 8.16 17.19
N GLY A 248 17.15 8.03 16.11
CA GLY A 248 18.34 8.83 15.85
C GLY A 248 19.58 8.43 16.68
N ASP A 249 19.53 7.29 17.39
CA ASP A 249 20.68 6.72 18.11
C ASP A 249 21.48 5.82 17.13
N TYR A 250 22.16 6.48 16.20
CA TYR A 250 22.82 5.79 15.08
C TYR A 250 23.96 4.89 15.52
N ASP A 251 24.68 5.20 16.59
CA ASP A 251 25.76 4.35 17.10
C ASP A 251 25.22 2.97 17.52
N LYS A 252 24.09 2.96 18.25
CA LYS A 252 23.44 1.70 18.61
C LYS A 252 22.80 1.00 17.40
N ALA A 253 22.23 1.78 16.48
CA ALA A 253 21.69 1.20 15.25
C ALA A 253 22.78 0.43 14.50
N VAL A 254 23.99 1.00 14.34
CA VAL A 254 25.13 0.31 13.74
C VAL A 254 25.48 -0.97 14.50
N GLU A 255 25.62 -0.90 15.86
CA GLU A 255 25.97 -2.06 16.69
C GLU A 255 25.07 -3.27 16.42
N TYR A 256 23.75 -3.05 16.41
CA TYR A 256 22.79 -4.13 16.21
C TYR A 256 22.69 -4.59 14.75
N LEU A 257 22.69 -3.63 13.79
CA LEU A 257 22.55 -3.95 12.36
C LEU A 257 23.77 -4.62 11.77
N GLU A 258 25.00 -4.28 12.23
CA GLU A 258 26.22 -4.95 11.77
C GLU A 258 26.22 -6.45 12.10
N SER A 259 25.68 -6.84 13.26
CA SER A 259 25.57 -8.26 13.62
C SER A 259 24.67 -9.00 12.64
N GLU A 260 23.48 -8.46 12.39
CA GLU A 260 22.50 -9.04 11.46
C GLU A 260 23.01 -9.07 10.01
N TYR A 261 23.71 -8.03 9.58
CA TYR A 261 24.31 -7.98 8.24
C TYR A 261 25.38 -9.07 8.05
N LYS A 262 26.23 -9.30 9.07
CA LYS A 262 27.24 -10.37 9.04
C LYS A 262 26.61 -11.76 8.95
N ASP A 263 25.42 -11.94 9.51
CA ASP A 263 24.62 -13.16 9.44
C ASP A 263 23.84 -13.31 8.11
N GLY A 264 23.96 -12.33 7.21
CA GLY A 264 23.38 -12.37 5.85
C GLY A 264 21.97 -11.81 5.75
N ASN A 265 21.52 -11.02 6.73
CA ASN A 265 20.21 -10.40 6.70
C ASN A 265 20.18 -9.20 5.73
N ASN A 266 19.36 -9.30 4.68
CA ASN A 266 19.25 -8.31 3.62
C ASN A 266 18.64 -6.99 4.11
N GLU A 267 17.65 -7.06 4.98
CA GLU A 267 16.99 -5.87 5.54
C GLU A 267 17.95 -5.10 6.45
N ALA A 268 18.82 -5.79 7.17
CA ALA A 268 19.86 -5.17 7.97
C ALA A 268 20.87 -4.38 7.12
N ALA A 269 21.24 -4.88 5.94
CA ALA A 269 22.11 -4.17 5.01
C ALA A 269 21.52 -2.81 4.60
N TYR A 270 20.24 -2.79 4.29
CA TYR A 270 19.52 -1.57 3.93
C TYR A 270 19.50 -0.54 5.08
N TYR A 271 19.06 -0.95 6.26
CA TYR A 271 19.02 -0.04 7.42
C TYR A 271 20.41 0.42 7.88
N LEU A 272 21.43 -0.44 7.75
CA LEU A 272 22.82 -0.08 8.07
C LEU A 272 23.35 0.96 7.07
N ALA A 273 23.08 0.83 5.79
CA ALA A 273 23.44 1.80 4.78
C ALA A 273 22.75 3.16 5.03
N MET A 274 21.45 3.15 5.34
CA MET A 274 20.71 4.36 5.74
C MET A 274 21.27 4.98 7.02
N THR A 275 21.72 4.15 7.96
CA THR A 275 22.33 4.63 9.22
C THR A 275 23.65 5.34 8.94
N TYR A 276 24.51 4.77 8.10
CA TYR A 276 25.76 5.42 7.68
C TYR A 276 25.50 6.71 6.90
N GLU A 277 24.45 6.73 6.05
CA GLU A 277 24.05 7.96 5.36
C GLU A 277 23.62 9.05 6.35
N ALA A 278 22.80 8.71 7.36
CA ALA A 278 22.35 9.62 8.40
C ALA A 278 23.51 10.15 9.28
N MET A 279 24.57 9.35 9.46
CA MET A 279 25.81 9.73 10.12
C MET A 279 26.76 10.52 9.20
N GLU A 280 26.36 10.81 7.96
CA GLU A 280 27.22 11.41 6.91
C GLU A 280 28.47 10.56 6.59
N ASN A 281 28.48 9.30 6.97
CA ASN A 281 29.54 8.35 6.65
C ASN A 281 29.32 7.71 5.27
N TYR A 282 29.39 8.52 4.26
CA TYR A 282 29.08 8.15 2.89
C TYR A 282 30.02 7.10 2.29
N ALA A 283 31.25 7.02 2.79
CA ALA A 283 32.22 6.03 2.30
C ALA A 283 31.84 4.61 2.71
N ASP A 284 31.36 4.43 3.95
CA ASP A 284 30.91 3.13 4.43
C ASP A 284 29.56 2.76 3.84
N ALA A 285 28.66 3.73 3.63
CA ALA A 285 27.40 3.49 2.92
C ALA A 285 27.64 3.01 1.47
N ASP A 286 28.47 3.73 0.69
CA ASP A 286 28.85 3.33 -0.68
C ASP A 286 29.45 1.91 -0.70
N LYS A 287 30.40 1.63 0.20
CA LYS A 287 31.06 0.35 0.31
C LYS A 287 30.07 -0.77 0.61
N LEU A 288 29.17 -0.54 1.55
CA LEU A 288 28.18 -1.53 1.98
C LEU A 288 27.22 -1.90 0.85
N TYR A 289 26.68 -0.90 0.12
CA TYR A 289 25.82 -1.16 -1.04
C TYR A 289 26.54 -2.00 -2.11
N GLN A 290 27.80 -1.63 -2.43
CA GLN A 290 28.58 -2.35 -3.45
C GLN A 290 28.93 -3.78 -3.02
N GLU A 291 29.33 -3.98 -1.75
CA GLU A 291 29.63 -5.31 -1.21
C GLU A 291 28.35 -6.20 -1.19
N TYR A 292 27.22 -5.59 -0.80
CA TYR A 292 25.95 -6.30 -0.78
C TYR A 292 25.54 -6.73 -2.20
N LEU A 293 25.50 -5.82 -3.16
CA LEU A 293 25.13 -6.12 -4.53
C LEU A 293 26.12 -7.08 -5.22
N GLY A 294 27.38 -7.04 -4.84
CA GLY A 294 28.39 -8.03 -5.29
C GLY A 294 28.08 -9.47 -4.85
N LYS A 295 27.40 -9.63 -3.72
CA LYS A 295 26.96 -10.95 -3.20
C LYS A 295 25.54 -11.31 -3.65
N HIS A 296 24.69 -10.33 -3.87
CA HIS A 296 23.26 -10.43 -4.19
C HIS A 296 22.91 -9.65 -5.46
N PRO A 297 23.43 -10.06 -6.63
CA PRO A 297 23.30 -9.29 -7.88
C PRO A 297 21.87 -9.26 -8.45
N ASN A 298 20.94 -10.01 -7.87
CA ASN A 298 19.54 -10.09 -8.33
C ASN A 298 18.57 -9.37 -7.35
N ASP A 299 19.06 -8.56 -6.42
CA ASP A 299 18.23 -7.82 -5.48
C ASP A 299 17.84 -6.44 -6.04
N ALA A 300 16.74 -6.39 -6.81
CA ALA A 300 16.25 -5.18 -7.44
C ALA A 300 15.88 -4.09 -6.44
N PHE A 301 15.42 -4.47 -5.23
CA PHE A 301 15.11 -3.52 -4.16
C PHE A 301 16.36 -2.73 -3.75
N ILE A 302 17.49 -3.38 -3.52
CA ILE A 302 18.73 -2.71 -3.12
C ILE A 302 19.32 -1.88 -4.28
N TYR A 303 19.18 -2.32 -5.54
CA TYR A 303 19.53 -1.48 -6.69
C TYR A 303 18.75 -0.16 -6.69
N ASN A 304 17.46 -0.21 -6.39
CA ASN A 304 16.63 1.00 -6.26
C ASN A 304 17.09 1.90 -5.12
N GLN A 305 17.39 1.33 -3.94
CA GLN A 305 17.82 2.10 -2.78
C GLN A 305 19.20 2.76 -3.01
N TYR A 306 20.14 2.01 -3.59
CA TYR A 306 21.44 2.57 -3.91
C TYR A 306 21.36 3.62 -5.02
N GLY A 307 20.49 3.43 -6.02
CA GLY A 307 20.18 4.44 -7.01
C GLY A 307 19.68 5.74 -6.39
N ALA A 308 18.68 5.65 -5.50
CA ALA A 308 18.13 6.80 -4.77
C ALA A 308 19.20 7.51 -3.90
N TYR A 309 20.02 6.74 -3.18
CA TYR A 309 21.16 7.28 -2.44
C TYR A 309 22.14 8.07 -3.34
N LEU A 310 22.49 7.52 -4.50
CA LEU A 310 23.39 8.18 -5.45
C LEU A 310 22.78 9.45 -6.06
N ILE A 311 21.45 9.47 -6.28
CA ILE A 311 20.70 10.66 -6.71
C ILE A 311 20.84 11.75 -5.64
N ASN A 312 20.59 11.44 -4.39
CA ASN A 312 20.70 12.38 -3.25
C ASN A 312 22.11 12.94 -3.13
N ARG A 313 23.12 12.21 -3.59
CA ARG A 313 24.53 12.62 -3.62
C ARG A 313 24.92 13.35 -4.91
N GLY A 314 23.99 13.61 -5.83
CA GLY A 314 24.27 14.24 -7.12
C GLY A 314 25.07 13.37 -8.10
N LYS A 315 25.21 12.06 -7.81
CA LYS A 315 25.98 11.10 -8.62
C LYS A 315 25.08 10.44 -9.70
N TYR A 316 24.36 11.26 -10.45
CA TYR A 316 23.30 10.80 -11.36
C TYR A 316 23.75 9.80 -12.42
N ALA A 317 24.97 9.95 -12.96
CA ALA A 317 25.51 9.01 -13.95
C ALA A 317 25.72 7.61 -13.36
N ASN A 318 26.21 7.56 -12.10
CA ASN A 318 26.40 6.28 -11.40
C ASN A 318 25.05 5.70 -10.99
N ALA A 319 24.12 6.55 -10.53
CA ALA A 319 22.77 6.14 -10.18
C ALA A 319 22.08 5.40 -11.34
N LEU A 320 22.16 5.94 -12.56
CA LEU A 320 21.56 5.30 -13.75
C LEU A 320 22.08 3.89 -13.98
N VAL A 321 23.38 3.64 -13.79
CA VAL A 321 23.93 2.28 -13.99
C VAL A 321 23.25 1.26 -13.07
N TYR A 322 23.08 1.58 -11.80
CA TYR A 322 22.45 0.68 -10.84
C TYR A 322 20.93 0.59 -11.05
N ILE A 323 20.27 1.70 -11.36
CA ILE A 323 18.83 1.73 -11.63
C ILE A 323 18.50 0.91 -12.88
N GLU A 324 19.24 1.08 -13.98
CA GLU A 324 19.03 0.32 -15.21
C GLU A 324 19.26 -1.17 -14.98
N THR A 325 20.29 -1.55 -14.22
CA THR A 325 20.51 -2.95 -13.82
C THR A 325 19.30 -3.48 -13.02
N GLY A 326 18.77 -2.70 -12.08
CA GLY A 326 17.57 -3.08 -11.32
C GLY A 326 16.33 -3.26 -12.21
N ILE A 327 16.13 -2.40 -13.21
CA ILE A 327 15.03 -2.51 -14.18
C ILE A 327 15.16 -3.80 -15.01
N GLU A 328 16.38 -4.15 -15.46
CA GLU A 328 16.62 -5.37 -16.23
C GLU A 328 16.29 -6.66 -15.49
N LEU A 329 16.29 -6.64 -14.14
CA LEU A 329 15.89 -7.79 -13.33
C LEU A 329 14.38 -8.09 -13.41
N GLY A 330 13.55 -7.12 -13.75
CA GLY A 330 12.12 -7.30 -13.98
C GLY A 330 11.30 -7.54 -12.72
N ASP A 331 11.82 -7.20 -11.52
CA ASP A 331 11.11 -7.35 -10.24
C ASP A 331 9.98 -6.33 -10.14
N SER A 332 8.73 -6.81 -10.06
CA SER A 332 7.52 -5.99 -10.06
C SER A 332 7.46 -5.04 -8.84
N ASP A 333 7.96 -5.48 -7.69
CA ASP A 333 7.85 -4.73 -6.42
C ASP A 333 8.81 -3.53 -6.39
N ALA A 334 9.99 -3.66 -7.02
CA ALA A 334 10.97 -2.59 -7.13
C ALA A 334 10.75 -1.68 -8.35
N MET A 335 10.02 -2.15 -9.37
CA MET A 335 9.92 -1.51 -10.69
C MET A 335 9.42 -0.07 -10.62
N GLN A 336 8.40 0.20 -9.81
CA GLN A 336 7.85 1.55 -9.67
C GLN A 336 8.93 2.56 -9.23
N GLY A 337 9.69 2.22 -8.20
CA GLY A 337 10.76 3.08 -7.70
C GLY A 337 11.90 3.25 -8.70
N LEU A 338 12.29 2.17 -9.35
CA LEU A 338 13.37 2.16 -10.34
C LEU A 338 13.05 3.04 -11.56
N MET A 339 11.87 2.88 -12.16
CA MET A 339 11.45 3.69 -13.31
C MET A 339 11.32 5.17 -12.96
N TYR A 340 10.75 5.49 -11.78
CA TYR A 340 10.67 6.87 -11.32
C TYR A 340 12.06 7.48 -11.12
N ASN A 341 12.96 6.79 -10.43
CA ASN A 341 14.33 7.25 -10.19
C ASN A 341 15.14 7.38 -11.49
N GLN A 342 14.88 6.55 -12.51
CA GLN A 342 15.49 6.70 -13.83
C GLN A 342 15.09 8.02 -14.49
N ALA A 343 13.80 8.35 -14.50
CA ALA A 343 13.29 9.62 -15.04
C ALA A 343 13.89 10.82 -14.32
N VAL A 344 13.91 10.80 -12.99
CA VAL A 344 14.55 11.82 -12.15
C VAL A 344 16.05 11.97 -12.46
N CYS A 345 16.77 10.88 -12.68
CA CYS A 345 18.17 10.95 -13.07
C CYS A 345 18.40 11.66 -14.40
N TYR A 346 17.59 11.38 -15.43
CA TYR A 346 17.68 12.09 -16.70
C TYR A 346 17.36 13.56 -16.56
N GLU A 347 16.36 13.94 -15.76
CA GLU A 347 16.02 15.32 -15.47
C GLU A 347 17.18 16.09 -14.83
N TYR A 348 17.76 15.57 -13.75
CA TYR A 348 18.91 16.21 -13.10
C TYR A 348 20.20 16.22 -13.95
N LYS A 349 20.30 15.34 -14.95
CA LYS A 349 21.36 15.39 -15.96
C LYS A 349 21.06 16.39 -17.08
N HIS A 350 19.91 17.05 -17.04
CA HIS A 350 19.41 17.96 -18.09
C HIS A 350 19.20 17.27 -19.45
N ASP A 351 19.00 15.95 -19.47
CA ASP A 351 18.60 15.18 -20.63
C ASP A 351 17.08 15.13 -20.69
N TYR A 352 16.47 16.27 -20.96
CA TYR A 352 15.04 16.48 -20.86
C TYR A 352 14.22 15.61 -21.82
N ASP A 353 14.78 15.26 -23.00
CA ASP A 353 14.09 14.36 -23.92
C ASP A 353 13.94 12.97 -23.32
N LYS A 354 15.03 12.42 -22.73
CA LYS A 354 14.96 11.13 -22.07
C LYS A 354 14.16 11.18 -20.77
N ALA A 355 14.21 12.27 -20.02
CA ALA A 355 13.40 12.43 -18.82
C ALA A 355 11.92 12.37 -19.17
N ARG A 356 11.47 13.12 -20.19
CA ARG A 356 10.10 13.08 -20.68
C ARG A 356 9.67 11.68 -21.10
N ASP A 357 10.48 11.00 -21.95
CA ASP A 357 10.16 9.68 -22.44
C ASP A 357 10.09 8.65 -21.29
N ALA A 358 10.98 8.76 -20.30
CA ALA A 358 10.98 7.91 -19.09
C ALA A 358 9.75 8.17 -18.18
N PHE A 359 9.36 9.44 -17.95
CA PHE A 359 8.14 9.77 -17.22
C PHE A 359 6.89 9.32 -17.98
N GLU A 360 6.85 9.44 -19.31
CA GLU A 360 5.75 8.93 -20.12
C GLU A 360 5.60 7.41 -19.96
N GLU A 361 6.69 6.66 -20.03
CA GLU A 361 6.67 5.20 -19.85
C GLU A 361 6.26 4.83 -18.42
N TYR A 362 6.77 5.55 -17.42
CA TYR A 362 6.36 5.40 -16.03
C TYR A 362 4.85 5.61 -15.87
N LEU A 363 4.30 6.69 -16.43
CA LEU A 363 2.88 7.04 -16.31
C LEU A 363 1.95 6.10 -17.09
N LYS A 364 2.45 5.35 -18.09
CA LYS A 364 1.67 4.26 -18.71
C LYS A 364 1.42 3.13 -17.72
N SER A 365 2.42 2.80 -16.89
CA SER A 365 2.31 1.75 -15.88
C SER A 365 1.67 2.23 -14.58
N TYR A 366 1.88 3.50 -14.22
CA TYR A 366 1.45 4.12 -12.97
C TYR A 366 0.69 5.44 -13.21
N PRO A 367 -0.47 5.43 -13.93
CA PRO A 367 -1.14 6.63 -14.43
C PRO A 367 -1.64 7.58 -13.34
N ASN A 368 -1.77 7.10 -12.12
CA ASN A 368 -2.33 7.85 -10.98
C ASN A 368 -1.26 8.47 -10.08
N ASP A 369 0.03 8.37 -10.44
CA ASP A 369 1.08 9.06 -9.69
C ASP A 369 1.09 10.55 -10.03
N ARG A 370 0.46 11.34 -9.13
CA ARG A 370 0.35 12.80 -9.28
C ARG A 370 1.70 13.51 -9.17
N ALA A 371 2.67 12.93 -8.46
CA ALA A 371 3.99 13.52 -8.34
C ALA A 371 4.72 13.40 -9.68
N ALA A 372 4.73 12.19 -10.26
CA ALA A 372 5.32 11.96 -11.57
C ALA A 372 4.62 12.77 -12.68
N ARG A 373 3.29 12.89 -12.63
CA ARG A 373 2.54 13.69 -13.61
C ARG A 373 2.92 15.17 -13.55
N LYS A 374 3.14 15.71 -12.34
CA LYS A 374 3.57 17.11 -12.16
C LYS A 374 4.98 17.37 -12.67
N GLU A 375 5.87 16.38 -12.59
CA GLU A 375 7.23 16.48 -13.17
C GLU A 375 7.20 16.33 -14.69
N TYR A 376 6.24 15.56 -15.23
CA TYR A 376 6.06 15.35 -16.67
C TYR A 376 5.48 16.57 -17.39
N ASP A 377 4.50 17.29 -16.77
CA ASP A 377 3.81 18.47 -17.31
C ASP A 377 4.71 19.73 -17.30
#